data_5bbd5e7524103a3072ec7578c16c9323
#
_entry.id   5bbd5e7524103a3072ec7578c16c9323
#
_cell.length_a   1.000
_cell.length_b   1.000
_cell.length_c   1.000
_cell.angle_alpha   90.00
_cell.angle_beta   90.00
_cell.angle_gamma   90.00
#
_symmetry.space_group_name_H-M   'P 1'
#
loop_
_entity.id
_entity.type
_entity.pdbx_description
1 polymer ?
#
loop_
_entity_poly.entity_id
_entity_poly.type
_entity_poly.pdbx_seq_one_letter_code
_entity_poly.pdbx_strand_id
1 'polypeptide(L)'
;MATVKLWTDEEVSASPRIKAVFDDIRVTRKSDFVNNFWRALANQPALLERTWSSMKEVMIAPGTLDPLTKELIYIAASTINSCSYCIHSHTAAARAKGLADQQHAELLAVIGMASETNALATALQIPVDPEFIVE
;
A
#
# COMPACT_ATOMS: atom_id res chain seq x y z
N MET A 1 -10.08 15.08 -8.03
CA MET A 1 -9.12 16.21 -7.88
C MET A 1 -8.50 16.11 -6.51
N ALA A 2 -7.18 16.33 -6.38
CA ALA A 2 -6.52 16.30 -5.06
C ALA A 2 -6.99 17.49 -4.21
N THR A 3 -7.10 17.28 -2.90
CA THR A 3 -7.49 18.34 -1.93
C THR A 3 -6.31 19.22 -1.51
N VAL A 4 -5.10 18.84 -1.90
CA VAL A 4 -3.85 19.58 -1.65
C VAL A 4 -3.06 19.68 -2.95
N LYS A 5 -2.10 20.60 -2.97
CA LYS A 5 -1.18 20.74 -4.09
C LYS A 5 -0.36 19.46 -4.29
N LEU A 6 -0.15 19.07 -5.53
CA LEU A 6 0.81 18.05 -5.92
C LEU A 6 2.12 18.73 -6.35
N TRP A 7 3.18 18.55 -5.59
CA TRP A 7 4.46 19.17 -5.85
C TRP A 7 5.07 18.70 -7.17
N THR A 8 5.49 19.65 -8.00
CA THR A 8 6.25 19.37 -9.23
C THR A 8 7.71 19.06 -8.93
N ASP A 9 8.43 18.48 -9.89
CA ASP A 9 9.87 18.19 -9.71
C ASP A 9 10.70 19.47 -9.57
N GLU A 10 10.28 20.58 -10.19
CA GLU A 10 10.92 21.89 -10.03
C GLU A 10 10.79 22.40 -8.60
N GLU A 11 9.59 22.34 -8.03
CA GLU A 11 9.33 22.74 -6.64
C GLU A 11 10.07 21.85 -5.63
N VAL A 12 10.10 20.55 -5.88
CA VAL A 12 10.87 19.60 -5.07
C VAL A 12 12.35 19.96 -5.10
N SER A 13 12.89 20.30 -6.27
CA SER A 13 14.31 20.67 -6.43
C SER A 13 14.67 21.94 -5.67
N ALA A 14 13.72 22.84 -5.45
CA ALA A 14 13.91 24.05 -4.67
C ALA A 14 13.90 23.84 -3.13
N SER A 15 13.52 22.63 -2.68
CA SER A 15 13.45 22.29 -1.25
C SER A 15 14.39 21.12 -0.91
N PRO A 16 15.58 21.37 -0.35
CA PRO A 16 16.56 20.32 -0.06
C PRO A 16 16.00 19.18 0.79
N ARG A 17 15.16 19.47 1.77
CA ARG A 17 14.55 18.48 2.65
C ARG A 17 13.61 17.52 1.91
N ILE A 18 12.73 18.04 1.08
CA ILE A 18 11.78 17.24 0.29
C ILE A 18 12.52 16.50 -0.81
N LYS A 19 13.48 17.17 -1.48
CA LYS A 19 14.33 16.58 -2.52
C LYS A 19 15.05 15.34 -2.01
N ALA A 20 15.60 15.37 -0.81
CA ALA A 20 16.30 14.22 -0.23
C ALA A 20 15.39 12.98 -0.13
N VAL A 21 14.12 13.13 0.26
CA VAL A 21 13.17 12.03 0.30
C VAL A 21 12.81 11.54 -1.09
N PHE A 22 12.60 12.44 -2.05
CA PHE A 22 12.27 12.07 -3.43
C PHE A 22 13.42 11.34 -4.12
N ASP A 23 14.65 11.78 -3.88
CA ASP A 23 15.83 11.11 -4.41
C ASP A 23 15.96 9.69 -3.82
N ASP A 24 15.73 9.52 -2.51
CA ASP A 24 15.72 8.22 -1.86
C ASP A 24 14.59 7.30 -2.39
N ILE A 25 13.39 7.84 -2.66
CA ILE A 25 12.31 7.11 -3.33
C ILE A 25 12.75 6.59 -4.70
N ARG A 26 13.36 7.45 -5.51
CA ARG A 26 13.83 7.09 -6.87
C ARG A 26 14.90 6.01 -6.83
N VAL A 27 15.89 6.19 -5.98
CA VAL A 27 16.98 5.21 -5.80
C VAL A 27 16.44 3.87 -5.31
N THR A 28 15.60 3.89 -4.28
CA THR A 28 15.04 2.68 -3.66
C THR A 28 14.15 1.90 -4.64
N ARG A 29 13.33 2.60 -5.41
CA ARG A 29 12.43 2.00 -6.40
C ARG A 29 13.05 1.75 -7.77
N LYS A 30 14.28 2.22 -7.98
CA LYS A 30 15.00 2.15 -9.27
C LYS A 30 14.15 2.74 -10.42
N SER A 31 13.54 3.89 -10.19
CA SER A 31 12.65 4.58 -11.12
C SER A 31 12.68 6.08 -10.85
N ASP A 32 12.67 6.88 -11.91
CA ASP A 32 12.57 8.33 -11.79
C ASP A 32 11.14 8.79 -11.43
N PHE A 33 10.17 7.91 -11.57
CA PHE A 33 8.77 8.22 -11.29
C PHE A 33 8.49 8.28 -9.78
N VAL A 34 7.99 9.45 -9.33
CA VAL A 34 7.45 9.63 -7.99
C VAL A 34 5.95 9.89 -8.11
N ASN A 35 5.14 9.01 -7.56
CA ASN A 35 3.69 9.04 -7.69
C ASN A 35 3.04 10.14 -6.84
N ASN A 36 1.79 10.47 -7.19
CA ASN A 36 1.04 11.59 -6.61
C ASN A 36 0.88 11.54 -5.09
N PHE A 37 0.84 10.35 -4.49
CA PHE A 37 0.76 10.20 -3.04
C PHE A 37 1.92 10.93 -2.33
N TRP A 38 3.15 10.71 -2.78
CA TRP A 38 4.34 11.38 -2.23
C TRP A 38 4.36 12.87 -2.55
N ARG A 39 3.89 13.25 -3.74
CA ARG A 39 3.77 14.66 -4.15
C ARG A 39 2.77 15.43 -3.28
N ALA A 40 1.69 14.78 -2.87
CA ALA A 40 0.73 15.35 -1.93
C ALA A 40 1.32 15.47 -0.52
N LEU A 41 2.03 14.44 -0.04
CA LEU A 41 2.67 14.46 1.28
C LEU A 41 3.80 15.50 1.39
N ALA A 42 4.38 15.95 0.28
CA ALA A 42 5.40 16.99 0.26
C ALA A 42 4.93 18.33 0.87
N ASN A 43 3.61 18.56 0.98
CA ASN A 43 3.06 19.70 1.71
C ASN A 43 3.32 19.64 3.23
N GLN A 44 3.69 18.48 3.76
CA GLN A 44 4.00 18.25 5.17
C GLN A 44 5.30 17.41 5.28
N PRO A 45 6.48 18.06 5.23
CA PRO A 45 7.76 17.35 5.14
C PRO A 45 7.99 16.30 6.23
N ALA A 46 7.61 16.59 7.48
CA ALA A 46 7.75 15.61 8.57
C ALA A 46 6.85 14.38 8.39
N LEU A 47 5.65 14.55 7.83
CA LEU A 47 4.76 13.43 7.49
C LEU A 47 5.33 12.63 6.32
N LEU A 48 5.82 13.30 5.28
CA LEU A 48 6.49 12.66 4.14
C LEU A 48 7.66 11.77 4.60
N GLU A 49 8.55 12.31 5.42
CA GLU A 49 9.73 11.60 5.93
C GLU A 49 9.37 10.33 6.70
N ARG A 50 8.50 10.45 7.72
CA ARG A 50 8.13 9.29 8.54
C ARG A 50 7.33 8.26 7.77
N THR A 51 6.44 8.68 6.86
CA THR A 51 5.65 7.76 6.04
C THR A 51 6.54 6.99 5.07
N TRP A 52 7.50 7.66 4.42
CA TRP A 52 8.46 6.99 3.55
C TRP A 52 9.37 6.02 4.33
N SER A 53 9.86 6.43 5.49
CA SER A 53 10.65 5.55 6.36
C SER A 53 9.88 4.28 6.74
N SER A 54 8.64 4.41 7.17
CA SER A 54 7.77 3.28 7.49
C SER A 54 7.48 2.39 6.27
N MET A 55 7.26 3.01 5.11
CA MET A 55 7.04 2.27 3.86
C MET A 55 8.26 1.41 3.50
N LYS A 56 9.47 1.94 3.64
CA LYS A 56 10.70 1.17 3.41
C LYS A 56 10.81 0.00 4.37
N GLU A 57 10.59 0.24 5.66
CA GLU A 57 10.67 -0.78 6.69
C GLU A 57 9.67 -1.92 6.46
N VAL A 58 8.42 -1.59 6.18
CA VAL A 58 7.34 -2.58 6.09
C VAL A 58 7.32 -3.28 4.73
N MET A 59 7.44 -2.54 3.63
CA MET A 59 7.18 -3.08 2.29
C MET A 59 8.45 -3.48 1.53
N ILE A 60 9.60 -2.87 1.83
CA ILE A 60 10.81 -3.01 1.02
C ILE A 60 11.90 -3.80 1.74
N ALA A 61 12.08 -3.58 3.04
CA ALA A 61 13.08 -4.30 3.82
C ALA A 61 12.84 -5.82 3.75
N PRO A 62 13.91 -6.62 3.68
CA PRO A 62 13.80 -8.09 3.72
C PRO A 62 13.04 -8.56 4.96
N GLY A 63 12.17 -9.55 4.78
CA GLY A 63 11.36 -10.14 5.84
C GLY A 63 10.96 -11.56 5.50
N THR A 64 10.16 -12.19 6.36
CA THR A 64 9.66 -13.55 6.15
C THR A 64 8.54 -13.63 5.11
N LEU A 65 7.81 -12.54 4.89
CA LEU A 65 6.85 -12.43 3.79
C LEU A 65 7.59 -11.94 2.54
N ASP A 66 7.43 -12.64 1.43
CA ASP A 66 8.00 -12.21 0.15
C ASP A 66 7.32 -10.92 -0.37
N PRO A 67 7.98 -10.16 -1.27
CA PRO A 67 7.47 -8.89 -1.74
C PRO A 67 6.10 -8.98 -2.45
N LEU A 68 5.82 -10.05 -3.18
CA LEU A 68 4.52 -10.23 -3.85
C LEU A 68 3.42 -10.45 -2.82
N THR A 69 3.64 -11.30 -1.84
CA THR A 69 2.69 -11.55 -0.74
C THR A 69 2.35 -10.25 -0.01
N LYS A 70 3.34 -9.40 0.29
CA LYS A 70 3.09 -8.08 0.90
C LYS A 70 2.15 -7.22 0.05
N GLU A 71 2.33 -7.20 -1.28
CA GLU A 71 1.44 -6.46 -2.18
C GLU A 71 0.01 -7.04 -2.20
N LEU A 72 -0.14 -8.37 -2.19
CA LEU A 72 -1.47 -9.01 -2.16
C LEU A 72 -2.23 -8.66 -0.88
N ILE A 73 -1.56 -8.68 0.27
CA ILE A 73 -2.13 -8.25 1.56
C ILE A 73 -2.54 -6.77 1.49
N TYR A 74 -1.68 -5.92 0.90
CA TYR A 74 -1.97 -4.49 0.75
C TYR A 74 -3.19 -4.24 -0.14
N ILE A 75 -3.32 -4.97 -1.25
CA ILE A 75 -4.49 -4.89 -2.14
C ILE A 75 -5.76 -5.30 -1.39
N ALA A 76 -5.72 -6.40 -0.63
CA ALA A 76 -6.86 -6.87 0.15
C ALA A 76 -7.31 -5.83 1.19
N ALA A 77 -6.37 -5.31 1.99
CA ALA A 77 -6.64 -4.27 2.97
C ALA A 77 -7.18 -2.98 2.32
N SER A 78 -6.61 -2.59 1.19
CA SER A 78 -7.04 -1.40 0.43
C SER A 78 -8.45 -1.56 -0.14
N THR A 79 -8.82 -2.77 -0.54
CA THR A 79 -10.16 -3.07 -1.04
C THR A 79 -11.20 -2.93 0.08
N ILE A 80 -10.93 -3.49 1.25
CA ILE A 80 -11.82 -3.37 2.42
C ILE A 80 -11.93 -1.92 2.89
N ASN A 81 -10.84 -1.16 2.83
CA ASN A 81 -10.79 0.26 3.19
C ASN A 81 -11.30 1.20 2.07
N SER A 82 -11.76 0.67 0.93
CA SER A 82 -12.25 1.44 -0.21
C SER A 82 -11.27 2.50 -0.75
N CYS A 83 -9.96 2.20 -0.70
CA CYS A 83 -8.91 3.09 -1.21
C CYS A 83 -8.63 2.82 -2.69
N SER A 84 -9.37 3.45 -3.59
CA SER A 84 -9.19 3.27 -5.04
C SER A 84 -7.74 3.54 -5.50
N TYR A 85 -7.13 4.61 -5.02
CA TYR A 85 -5.74 4.94 -5.34
C TYR A 85 -4.77 3.81 -4.93
N CYS A 86 -4.94 3.27 -3.72
CA CYS A 86 -4.08 2.22 -3.19
C CYS A 86 -4.26 0.90 -3.95
N ILE A 87 -5.51 0.56 -4.32
CA ILE A 87 -5.80 -0.62 -5.14
C ILE A 87 -5.03 -0.54 -6.46
N HIS A 88 -5.13 0.58 -7.19
CA HIS A 88 -4.42 0.77 -8.45
C HIS A 88 -2.91 0.71 -8.30
N SER A 89 -2.34 1.43 -7.35
CA SER A 89 -0.88 1.54 -7.18
C SER A 89 -0.26 0.20 -6.74
N HIS A 90 -0.90 -0.52 -5.81
CA HIS A 90 -0.39 -1.81 -5.33
C HIS A 90 -0.67 -2.96 -6.30
N THR A 91 -1.74 -2.91 -7.08
CA THR A 91 -1.94 -3.87 -8.19
C THR A 91 -0.85 -3.68 -9.26
N ALA A 92 -0.50 -2.45 -9.62
CA ALA A 92 0.61 -2.18 -10.53
C ALA A 92 1.94 -2.68 -9.97
N ALA A 93 2.21 -2.44 -8.68
CA ALA A 93 3.42 -2.94 -8.01
C ALA A 93 3.46 -4.48 -7.94
N ALA A 94 2.34 -5.13 -7.66
CA ALA A 94 2.23 -6.60 -7.65
C ALA A 94 2.49 -7.19 -9.05
N ARG A 95 1.94 -6.59 -10.11
CA ARG A 95 2.21 -7.01 -11.49
C ARG A 95 3.68 -6.88 -11.85
N ALA A 96 4.34 -5.82 -11.43
CA ALA A 96 5.78 -5.64 -11.61
C ALA A 96 6.61 -6.71 -10.86
N LYS A 97 6.05 -7.32 -9.80
CA LYS A 97 6.63 -8.42 -9.03
C LYS A 97 6.17 -9.81 -9.50
N GLY A 98 5.49 -9.89 -10.64
CA GLY A 98 5.11 -11.16 -11.27
C GLY A 98 3.71 -11.67 -10.95
N LEU A 99 2.79 -10.84 -10.44
CA LEU A 99 1.38 -11.22 -10.27
C LEU A 99 0.77 -11.61 -11.62
N ALA A 100 0.41 -12.87 -11.75
CA ALA A 100 -0.31 -13.40 -12.92
C ALA A 100 -1.81 -13.07 -12.83
N ASP A 101 -2.49 -13.03 -13.99
CA ASP A 101 -3.93 -12.76 -14.04
C ASP A 101 -4.76 -13.79 -13.27
N GLN A 102 -4.35 -15.07 -13.30
CA GLN A 102 -5.01 -16.14 -12.55
C GLN A 102 -4.86 -15.94 -11.03
N GLN A 103 -3.66 -15.58 -10.56
CA GLN A 103 -3.43 -15.27 -9.15
C GLN A 103 -4.25 -14.05 -8.70
N HIS A 104 -4.36 -13.04 -9.57
CA HIS A 104 -5.19 -11.87 -9.29
C HIS A 104 -6.66 -12.25 -9.16
N ALA A 105 -7.17 -13.11 -10.04
CA ALA A 105 -8.55 -13.62 -9.96
C ALA A 105 -8.80 -14.42 -8.65
N GLU A 106 -7.86 -15.24 -8.23
CA GLU A 106 -7.93 -15.95 -6.94
C GLU A 106 -7.92 -14.99 -5.75
N LEU A 107 -7.07 -13.98 -5.77
CA LEU A 107 -7.06 -12.93 -4.74
C LEU A 107 -8.42 -12.26 -4.61
N LEU A 108 -9.04 -11.89 -5.73
CA LEU A 108 -10.37 -11.25 -5.73
C LEU A 108 -11.43 -12.19 -5.16
N ALA A 109 -11.37 -13.48 -5.48
CA ALA A 109 -12.28 -14.48 -4.93
C ALA A 109 -12.13 -14.63 -3.41
N VAL A 110 -10.90 -14.62 -2.90
CA VAL A 110 -10.62 -14.67 -1.44
C VAL A 110 -11.15 -13.40 -0.75
N ILE A 111 -10.91 -12.22 -1.32
CA ILE A 111 -11.42 -10.95 -0.77
C ILE A 111 -12.95 -10.97 -0.70
N GLY A 112 -13.62 -11.41 -1.78
CA GLY A 112 -15.07 -11.50 -1.84
C GLY A 112 -15.64 -12.49 -0.80
N MET A 113 -15.04 -13.67 -0.68
CA MET A 113 -15.43 -14.68 0.30
C MET A 113 -15.25 -14.18 1.75
N ALA A 114 -14.10 -13.55 2.04
CA ALA A 114 -13.85 -12.99 3.36
C ALA A 114 -14.87 -11.88 3.70
N SER A 115 -15.19 -11.02 2.75
CA SER A 115 -16.17 -9.95 2.94
C SER A 115 -17.56 -10.51 3.26
N GLU A 116 -18.01 -11.54 2.54
CA GLU A 116 -19.29 -12.20 2.76
C GLU A 116 -19.34 -12.87 4.15
N THR A 117 -18.35 -13.73 4.44
CA THR A 117 -18.35 -14.48 5.71
C THR A 117 -18.17 -13.59 6.93
N ASN A 118 -17.36 -12.53 6.83
CA ASN A 118 -17.21 -11.55 7.91
C ASN A 118 -18.52 -10.79 8.17
N ALA A 119 -19.23 -10.41 7.12
CA ALA A 119 -20.53 -9.77 7.26
C ALA A 119 -21.55 -10.70 7.93
N LEU A 120 -21.61 -11.98 7.55
CA LEU A 120 -22.49 -12.98 8.14
C LEU A 120 -22.11 -13.25 9.61
N ALA A 121 -20.86 -13.47 9.92
CA ALA A 121 -20.39 -13.72 11.28
C ALA A 121 -20.72 -12.53 12.21
N THR A 122 -20.53 -11.31 11.70
CA THR A 122 -20.88 -10.09 12.44
C THR A 122 -22.38 -9.95 12.64
N ALA A 123 -23.17 -10.13 11.60
CA ALA A 123 -24.65 -10.01 11.68
C ALA A 123 -25.26 -11.05 12.62
N LEU A 124 -24.73 -12.25 12.64
CA LEU A 124 -25.17 -13.35 13.48
C LEU A 124 -24.57 -13.33 14.89
N GLN A 125 -23.63 -12.42 15.17
CA GLN A 125 -22.93 -12.32 16.47
C GLN A 125 -22.34 -13.66 16.91
N ILE A 126 -21.71 -14.39 15.98
CA ILE A 126 -21.15 -15.72 16.24
C ILE A 126 -20.09 -15.62 17.35
N PRO A 127 -20.20 -16.39 18.45
CA PRO A 127 -19.16 -16.44 19.46
C PRO A 127 -17.89 -17.14 18.92
N VAL A 128 -16.73 -16.75 19.42
CA VAL A 128 -15.47 -17.42 19.06
C VAL A 128 -15.40 -18.79 19.70
N ASP A 129 -15.09 -19.81 18.89
CA ASP A 129 -14.91 -21.17 19.38
C ASP A 129 -13.63 -21.24 20.25
N PRO A 130 -13.70 -21.93 21.42
CA PRO A 130 -12.53 -22.04 22.31
C PRO A 130 -11.27 -22.61 21.64
N GLU A 131 -11.45 -23.49 20.67
CA GLU A 131 -10.36 -24.11 19.88
C GLU A 131 -9.58 -23.12 19.02
N PHE A 132 -10.12 -21.93 18.74
CA PHE A 132 -9.47 -20.87 17.97
C PHE A 132 -8.67 -19.90 18.85
N ILE A 133 -8.81 -20.01 20.18
CA ILE A 133 -8.08 -19.17 21.13
C ILE A 133 -6.68 -19.75 21.30
N VAL A 134 -5.68 -19.04 20.78
CA VAL A 134 -4.28 -19.41 20.90
C VAL A 134 -3.70 -18.68 22.12
N GLU A 135 -3.05 -19.44 23.04
CA GLU A 135 -2.34 -18.88 24.20
C GLU A 135 -1.01 -18.21 23.80
#